data_c78e20da28e30358f49dfffc8f8b1afb
#
_entry.id   c78e20da28e30358f49dfffc8f8b1afb
#
_cell.length_a   1.000
_cell.length_b   1.000
_cell.length_c   1.000
_cell.angle_alpha   90.00
_cell.angle_beta   90.00
_cell.angle_gamma   90.00
#
_symmetry.space_group_name_H-M   'P 1'
#
loop_
_entity.id
_entity.type
_entity.pdbx_description
1 polymer ?
#
loop_
_entity_poly.entity_id
_entity_poly.type
_entity_poly.pdbx_seq_one_letter_code
_entity_poly.pdbx_strand_id
1 'polypeptide(L)'
;FVVNVIEDIVRRYDVDAIHMDDYFYPYPVGNTPFPDEYAYRKSGSHLSKDDWRRSNVDSIIKDINIAIKKTKPYVKFGISPFSVWRNLKDDTQGSDSKAGITNFDNLYADILLWLRKGWIDYVTPQLYREINDPLIAYEKLVDWWSAHSFGRHVYIGHGIYRAYEKNVNWKDPNQLPNQIKIVRK
;
A
#
# COMPACT_ATOMS: atom_id res chain seq x y z
N PHE A 1 1.83 14.62 -15.19
CA PHE A 1 3.14 14.13 -15.61
C PHE A 1 3.26 12.63 -15.44
N VAL A 2 3.12 12.07 -14.22
CA VAL A 2 3.28 10.62 -13.93
C VAL A 2 2.39 9.75 -14.82
N VAL A 3 1.11 10.10 -14.97
CA VAL A 3 0.16 9.38 -15.83
C VAL A 3 0.68 9.25 -17.27
N ASN A 4 1.20 10.34 -17.84
CA ASN A 4 1.71 10.33 -19.21
C ASN A 4 2.96 9.45 -19.36
N VAL A 5 3.83 9.41 -18.34
CA VAL A 5 5.00 8.52 -18.32
C VAL A 5 4.59 7.07 -18.32
N ILE A 6 3.61 6.71 -17.47
CA ILE A 6 3.09 5.34 -17.37
C ILE A 6 2.39 4.94 -18.68
N GLU A 7 1.56 5.83 -19.25
CA GLU A 7 0.93 5.59 -20.55
C GLU A 7 1.96 5.35 -21.66
N ASP A 8 3.05 6.11 -21.67
CA ASP A 8 4.14 5.97 -22.64
C ASP A 8 4.87 4.62 -22.49
N ILE A 9 5.15 4.20 -21.24
CA ILE A 9 5.73 2.88 -20.95
C ILE A 9 4.82 1.76 -21.47
N VAL A 10 3.54 1.80 -21.10
CA VAL A 10 2.57 0.77 -21.52
C VAL A 10 2.43 0.70 -23.03
N ARG A 11 2.49 1.85 -23.72
CA ARG A 11 2.40 1.90 -25.18
C ARG A 11 3.62 1.29 -25.87
N ARG A 12 4.83 1.63 -25.38
CA ARG A 12 6.09 1.27 -26.05
C ARG A 12 6.58 -0.14 -25.73
N TYR A 13 6.32 -0.63 -24.54
CA TYR A 13 6.88 -1.88 -24.05
C TYR A 13 5.80 -2.96 -23.92
N ASP A 14 6.22 -4.22 -24.11
CA ASP A 14 5.37 -5.39 -23.87
C ASP A 14 5.48 -5.80 -22.40
N VAL A 15 4.72 -5.10 -21.56
CA VAL A 15 4.70 -5.32 -20.11
C VAL A 15 3.38 -5.99 -19.72
N ASP A 16 3.44 -6.90 -18.75
CA ASP A 16 2.27 -7.58 -18.19
C ASP A 16 1.57 -6.72 -17.13
N ALA A 17 2.35 -5.89 -16.41
CA ALA A 17 1.84 -5.06 -15.34
C ALA A 17 2.68 -3.78 -15.13
N ILE A 18 2.03 -2.78 -14.54
CA ILE A 18 2.67 -1.64 -13.87
C ILE A 18 2.54 -1.88 -12.36
N HIS A 19 3.64 -1.74 -11.65
CA HIS A 19 3.70 -1.89 -10.21
C HIS A 19 4.32 -0.66 -9.56
N MET A 20 3.67 -0.12 -8.53
CA MET A 20 4.15 1.04 -7.79
C MET A 20 4.38 0.71 -6.32
N ASP A 21 5.35 1.37 -5.72
CA ASP A 21 5.69 1.29 -4.31
C ASP A 21 4.74 2.16 -3.44
N ASP A 22 5.05 2.35 -2.17
CA ASP A 22 4.22 3.01 -1.15
C ASP A 22 4.50 4.52 -0.96
N TYR A 23 5.27 5.14 -1.83
CA TYR A 23 5.66 6.56 -1.75
C TYR A 23 4.58 7.49 -2.32
N PHE A 24 3.41 7.54 -1.67
CA PHE A 24 2.30 8.46 -2.04
C PHE A 24 2.54 9.85 -1.50
N TYR A 25 2.52 10.00 -0.18
CA TYR A 25 3.14 11.11 0.53
C TYR A 25 4.42 10.64 1.20
N PRO A 26 5.41 11.54 1.43
CA PRO A 26 6.64 11.16 2.13
C PRO A 26 6.33 10.64 3.53
N TYR A 27 7.13 9.66 3.97
CA TYR A 27 7.09 9.24 5.37
C TYR A 27 7.35 10.42 6.29
N PRO A 28 6.62 10.53 7.43
CA PRO A 28 6.83 11.60 8.39
C PRO A 28 8.28 11.64 8.89
N VAL A 29 8.87 12.83 8.90
CA VAL A 29 10.20 13.07 9.46
C VAL A 29 10.05 13.82 10.78
N GLY A 30 10.03 13.07 11.88
CA GLY A 30 9.72 13.62 13.21
C GLY A 30 8.34 14.31 13.20
N ASN A 31 8.30 15.54 13.73
CA ASN A 31 7.08 16.35 13.75
C ASN A 31 7.01 17.39 12.61
N THR A 32 7.88 17.29 11.61
CA THR A 32 7.91 18.26 10.52
C THR A 32 6.75 18.02 9.57
N PRO A 33 5.81 18.97 9.41
CA PRO A 33 4.68 18.80 8.49
C PRO A 33 5.16 18.87 7.04
N PHE A 34 4.50 18.12 6.16
CA PHE A 34 4.74 18.24 4.72
C PHE A 34 4.31 19.65 4.25
N PRO A 35 5.15 20.36 3.46
CA PRO A 35 4.99 21.79 3.17
C PRO A 35 3.99 22.07 2.04
N ASP A 36 2.76 21.55 2.14
CA ASP A 36 1.68 21.70 1.14
C ASP A 36 0.57 22.68 1.54
N GLU A 37 0.74 23.44 2.63
CA GLU A 37 -0.26 24.37 3.13
C GLU A 37 -0.71 25.39 2.08
N TYR A 38 0.23 25.95 1.33
CA TYR A 38 -0.07 26.89 0.25
C TYR A 38 -0.90 26.22 -0.87
N ALA A 39 -0.54 25.02 -1.27
CA ALA A 39 -1.26 24.26 -2.30
C ALA A 39 -2.68 23.93 -1.85
N TYR A 40 -2.84 23.50 -0.58
CA TYR A 40 -4.15 23.22 0.00
C TYR A 40 -5.05 24.45 0.00
N ARG A 41 -4.58 25.59 0.51
CA ARG A 41 -5.37 26.87 0.49
C ARG A 41 -5.72 27.32 -0.91
N LYS A 42 -4.77 27.22 -1.83
CA LYS A 42 -4.98 27.61 -3.23
C LYS A 42 -5.98 26.71 -3.96
N SER A 43 -6.13 25.45 -3.53
CA SER A 43 -7.07 24.51 -4.15
C SER A 43 -8.54 24.90 -3.96
N GLY A 44 -8.85 25.72 -2.95
CA GLY A 44 -10.23 26.06 -2.58
C GLY A 44 -11.06 24.87 -2.08
N SER A 45 -10.41 23.75 -1.74
CA SER A 45 -11.10 22.54 -1.27
C SER A 45 -11.85 22.78 0.03
N HIS A 46 -13.08 22.22 0.12
CA HIS A 46 -13.87 22.18 1.35
C HIS A 46 -13.56 20.95 2.23
N LEU A 47 -12.71 20.04 1.77
CA LEU A 47 -12.29 18.88 2.53
C LEU A 47 -11.33 19.29 3.66
N SER A 48 -11.22 18.46 4.70
CA SER A 48 -10.08 18.55 5.61
C SER A 48 -8.77 18.43 4.85
N LYS A 49 -7.68 18.96 5.40
CA LYS A 49 -6.37 18.87 4.72
C LYS A 49 -5.96 17.42 4.46
N ASP A 50 -6.24 16.52 5.38
CA ASP A 50 -5.92 15.11 5.26
C ASP A 50 -6.80 14.41 4.21
N ASP A 51 -8.10 14.74 4.15
CA ASP A 51 -8.97 14.23 3.10
C ASP A 51 -8.61 14.80 1.72
N TRP A 52 -8.19 16.06 1.66
CA TRP A 52 -7.68 16.66 0.43
C TRP A 52 -6.42 15.93 -0.06
N ARG A 53 -5.50 15.59 0.83
CA ARG A 53 -4.32 14.79 0.48
C ARG A 53 -4.71 13.43 -0.07
N ARG A 54 -5.62 12.72 0.62
CA ARG A 54 -6.16 11.43 0.14
C ARG A 54 -6.82 11.57 -1.23
N SER A 55 -7.66 12.59 -1.42
CA SER A 55 -8.33 12.80 -2.71
C SER A 55 -7.37 13.05 -3.86
N ASN A 56 -6.22 13.70 -3.62
CA ASN A 56 -5.17 13.88 -4.63
C ASN A 56 -4.52 12.55 -5.00
N VAL A 57 -4.22 11.70 -4.00
CA VAL A 57 -3.65 10.36 -4.24
C VAL A 57 -4.67 9.47 -4.95
N ASP A 58 -5.93 9.47 -4.50
CA ASP A 58 -7.01 8.72 -5.13
C ASP A 58 -7.18 9.09 -6.61
N SER A 59 -7.12 10.40 -6.90
CA SER A 59 -7.24 10.88 -8.27
C SER A 59 -6.12 10.36 -9.16
N ILE A 60 -4.86 10.42 -8.71
CA ILE A 60 -3.74 9.95 -9.52
C ILE A 60 -3.78 8.44 -9.75
N ILE A 61 -4.15 7.64 -8.74
CA ILE A 61 -4.30 6.19 -8.88
C ILE A 61 -5.41 5.85 -9.90
N LYS A 62 -6.55 6.51 -9.80
CA LYS A 62 -7.65 6.37 -10.74
C LYS A 62 -7.23 6.73 -12.17
N ASP A 63 -6.55 7.87 -12.34
CA ASP A 63 -6.13 8.34 -13.66
C ASP A 63 -5.09 7.41 -14.29
N ILE A 64 -4.16 6.87 -13.51
CA ILE A 64 -3.19 5.85 -13.96
C ILE A 64 -3.93 4.61 -14.46
N ASN A 65 -4.88 4.10 -13.67
CA ASN A 65 -5.68 2.94 -14.09
C ASN A 65 -6.40 3.19 -15.41
N ILE A 66 -7.06 4.34 -15.56
CA ILE A 66 -7.75 4.71 -16.79
C ILE A 66 -6.77 4.75 -17.97
N ALA A 67 -5.61 5.38 -17.82
CA ALA A 67 -4.60 5.47 -18.86
C ALA A 67 -4.07 4.08 -19.28
N ILE A 68 -3.76 3.21 -18.33
CA ILE A 68 -3.32 1.83 -18.59
C ILE A 68 -4.40 1.07 -19.36
N LYS A 69 -5.64 1.04 -18.86
CA LYS A 69 -6.72 0.26 -19.44
C LYS A 69 -7.16 0.77 -20.82
N LYS A 70 -7.04 2.07 -21.05
CA LYS A 70 -7.28 2.69 -22.37
C LYS A 70 -6.19 2.30 -23.38
N THR A 71 -4.94 2.18 -22.94
CA THR A 71 -3.80 1.89 -23.81
C THR A 71 -3.68 0.41 -24.13
N LYS A 72 -3.68 -0.44 -23.07
CA LYS A 72 -3.65 -1.91 -23.17
C LYS A 72 -4.50 -2.50 -22.03
N PRO A 73 -5.76 -2.92 -22.30
CA PRO A 73 -6.70 -3.36 -21.26
C PRO A 73 -6.23 -4.56 -20.44
N TYR A 74 -5.37 -5.41 -20.99
CA TYR A 74 -4.85 -6.60 -20.33
C TYR A 74 -3.73 -6.30 -19.32
N VAL A 75 -3.02 -5.17 -19.45
CA VAL A 75 -1.94 -4.79 -18.54
C VAL A 75 -2.52 -4.54 -17.15
N LYS A 76 -1.94 -5.21 -16.15
CA LYS A 76 -2.37 -5.10 -14.76
C LYS A 76 -1.76 -3.88 -14.10
N PHE A 77 -2.47 -3.37 -13.09
CA PHE A 77 -1.96 -2.30 -12.23
C PHE A 77 -1.98 -2.75 -10.77
N GLY A 78 -0.84 -2.72 -10.10
CA GLY A 78 -0.68 -3.15 -8.72
C GLY A 78 0.10 -2.17 -7.87
N ILE A 79 -0.13 -2.26 -6.57
CA ILE A 79 0.51 -1.40 -5.56
C ILE A 79 1.14 -2.28 -4.48
N SER A 80 2.33 -1.88 -4.02
CA SER A 80 3.01 -2.46 -2.86
C SER A 80 2.93 -1.50 -1.66
N PRO A 81 1.79 -1.45 -0.93
CA PRO A 81 1.59 -0.50 0.15
C PRO A 81 2.35 -0.90 1.41
N PHE A 82 2.50 0.04 2.35
CA PHE A 82 2.93 -0.25 3.71
C PHE A 82 2.04 -1.33 4.35
N SER A 83 2.58 -2.08 5.31
CA SER A 83 1.94 -3.26 5.89
C SER A 83 0.55 -3.04 6.49
N VAL A 84 0.33 -1.90 7.13
CA VAL A 84 -0.92 -1.60 7.85
C VAL A 84 -1.70 -0.50 7.14
N TRP A 85 -2.95 -0.81 6.74
CA TRP A 85 -3.85 0.21 6.21
C TRP A 85 -4.26 1.19 7.31
N ARG A 86 -4.84 0.68 8.40
CA ARG A 86 -5.23 1.40 9.63
C ARG A 86 -5.27 0.45 10.81
N ASN A 87 -5.06 0.93 12.03
CA ASN A 87 -5.24 0.11 13.24
C ASN A 87 -6.73 -0.04 13.58
N LEU A 88 -7.12 -1.17 14.17
CA LEU A 88 -8.50 -1.44 14.62
C LEU A 88 -9.01 -0.41 15.64
N LYS A 89 -8.12 0.14 16.46
CA LYS A 89 -8.48 1.20 17.44
C LYS A 89 -8.93 2.50 16.78
N ASP A 90 -8.47 2.78 15.54
CA ASP A 90 -8.73 4.03 14.83
C ASP A 90 -9.84 3.87 13.78
N ASP A 91 -10.11 2.64 13.34
CA ASP A 91 -11.17 2.30 12.38
C ASP A 91 -11.62 0.85 12.56
N THR A 92 -12.93 0.60 12.56
CA THR A 92 -13.49 -0.75 12.72
C THR A 92 -13.14 -1.72 11.59
N GLN A 93 -12.73 -1.21 10.44
CA GLN A 93 -12.20 -2.01 9.33
C GLN A 93 -10.67 -2.23 9.45
N GLY A 94 -10.01 -1.59 10.41
CA GLY A 94 -8.57 -1.68 10.63
C GLY A 94 -8.11 -3.06 11.07
N SER A 95 -6.82 -3.33 10.94
CA SER A 95 -6.20 -4.56 11.45
C SER A 95 -5.96 -4.49 12.96
N ASP A 96 -5.97 -5.66 13.63
CA ASP A 96 -5.55 -5.79 15.03
C ASP A 96 -4.03 -5.58 15.14
N SER A 97 -3.64 -4.33 15.05
CA SER A 97 -2.26 -3.87 15.06
C SER A 97 -2.11 -2.58 15.87
N LYS A 98 -0.85 -2.26 16.22
CA LYS A 98 -0.46 -1.03 16.92
C LYS A 98 0.65 -0.33 16.14
N ALA A 99 0.42 -0.11 14.84
CA ALA A 99 1.36 0.57 13.98
C ALA A 99 1.42 2.07 14.31
N GLY A 100 2.62 2.63 14.35
CA GLY A 100 2.81 4.08 14.49
C GLY A 100 2.62 4.84 13.18
N ILE A 101 2.76 4.14 12.04
CA ILE A 101 2.53 4.66 10.69
C ILE A 101 1.51 3.75 10.01
N THR A 102 0.56 4.35 9.28
CA THR A 102 -0.46 3.64 8.50
C THR A 102 -0.58 4.24 7.11
N ASN A 103 -1.09 3.46 6.15
CA ASN A 103 -1.33 3.97 4.80
C ASN A 103 -2.31 5.15 4.80
N PHE A 104 -3.44 4.99 5.49
CA PHE A 104 -4.54 5.95 5.46
C PHE A 104 -4.22 7.26 6.17
N ASP A 105 -3.64 7.19 7.38
CA ASP A 105 -3.47 8.38 8.23
C ASP A 105 -2.17 9.14 7.96
N ASN A 106 -1.09 8.44 7.54
CA ASN A 106 0.24 9.03 7.41
C ASN A 106 0.71 9.16 5.96
N LEU A 107 0.36 8.18 5.10
CA LEU A 107 0.72 8.19 3.69
C LEU A 107 -0.42 8.68 2.80
N TYR A 108 -1.58 8.97 3.38
CA TYR A 108 -2.78 9.47 2.71
C TYR A 108 -3.23 8.57 1.55
N ALA A 109 -3.09 7.27 1.72
CA ALA A 109 -3.37 6.24 0.73
C ALA A 109 -4.53 5.35 1.18
N ASP A 110 -5.69 5.46 0.53
CA ASP A 110 -6.85 4.61 0.82
C ASP A 110 -6.87 3.37 -0.08
N ILE A 111 -6.01 2.40 0.25
CA ILE A 111 -5.86 1.17 -0.52
C ILE A 111 -7.18 0.39 -0.61
N LEU A 112 -8.00 0.39 0.46
CA LEU A 112 -9.29 -0.31 0.47
C LEU A 112 -10.27 0.32 -0.52
N LEU A 113 -10.27 1.65 -0.66
CA LEU A 113 -11.07 2.33 -1.68
C LEU A 113 -10.63 1.89 -3.08
N TRP A 114 -9.33 1.84 -3.35
CA TRP A 114 -8.81 1.49 -4.67
C TRP A 114 -9.15 0.05 -5.06
N LEU A 115 -9.05 -0.89 -4.12
CA LEU A 115 -9.46 -2.29 -4.29
C LEU A 115 -10.97 -2.39 -4.57
N ARG A 116 -11.80 -1.74 -3.74
CA ARG A 116 -13.27 -1.72 -3.90
C ARG A 116 -13.72 -1.16 -5.25
N LYS A 117 -13.09 -0.06 -5.68
CA LYS A 117 -13.41 0.60 -6.96
C LYS A 117 -12.80 -0.09 -8.16
N GLY A 118 -11.90 -1.06 -7.94
CA GLY A 118 -11.19 -1.74 -9.02
C GLY A 118 -10.20 -0.84 -9.76
N TRP A 119 -9.67 0.17 -9.07
CA TRP A 119 -8.62 1.02 -9.64
C TRP A 119 -7.26 0.34 -9.64
N ILE A 120 -7.10 -0.72 -8.86
CA ILE A 120 -5.94 -1.61 -8.89
C ILE A 120 -6.39 -3.05 -9.08
N ASP A 121 -5.62 -3.84 -9.82
CA ASP A 121 -5.91 -5.25 -10.11
C ASP A 121 -5.41 -6.17 -9.01
N TYR A 122 -4.36 -5.76 -8.29
CA TYR A 122 -3.75 -6.52 -7.21
C TYR A 122 -3.02 -5.62 -6.21
N VAL A 123 -2.77 -6.17 -5.05
CA VAL A 123 -2.01 -5.53 -3.98
C VAL A 123 -0.92 -6.46 -3.46
N THR A 124 0.24 -5.88 -3.12
CA THR A 124 1.39 -6.61 -2.57
C THR A 124 1.87 -5.92 -1.28
N PRO A 125 1.12 -5.99 -0.17
CA PRO A 125 1.50 -5.30 1.06
C PRO A 125 2.86 -5.78 1.57
N GLN A 126 3.67 -4.82 2.06
CA GLN A 126 5.03 -5.04 2.54
C GLN A 126 5.01 -5.58 3.97
N LEU A 127 4.74 -6.89 4.15
CA LEU A 127 4.66 -7.53 5.46
C LEU A 127 6.06 -7.88 5.99
N TYR A 128 6.91 -6.87 6.16
CA TYR A 128 8.28 -7.01 6.66
C TYR A 128 8.31 -7.13 8.19
N ARG A 129 7.47 -8.04 8.72
CA ARG A 129 7.25 -8.28 10.15
C ARG A 129 7.48 -9.75 10.49
N GLU A 130 7.74 -10.00 11.76
CA GLU A 130 7.92 -11.36 12.28
C GLU A 130 6.56 -12.01 12.54
N ILE A 131 6.55 -13.33 12.52
CA ILE A 131 5.44 -14.12 13.08
C ILE A 131 5.41 -13.85 14.60
N ASN A 132 4.22 -13.63 15.15
CA ASN A 132 4.01 -13.26 16.56
C ASN A 132 4.62 -11.92 17.00
N ASP A 133 4.86 -10.98 16.07
CA ASP A 133 5.25 -9.61 16.48
C ASP A 133 4.15 -9.02 17.40
N PRO A 134 4.50 -8.54 18.61
CA PRO A 134 3.51 -8.12 19.61
C PRO A 134 2.72 -6.87 19.21
N LEU A 135 3.21 -6.10 18.24
CA LEU A 135 2.57 -4.88 17.79
C LEU A 135 1.91 -5.03 16.41
N ILE A 136 2.55 -5.80 15.52
CA ILE A 136 2.15 -5.91 14.12
C ILE A 136 2.44 -7.33 13.65
N ALA A 137 1.69 -8.32 14.15
CA ALA A 137 1.90 -9.73 13.84
C ALA A 137 1.71 -10.02 12.34
N TYR A 138 2.69 -10.70 11.73
CA TYR A 138 2.69 -11.05 10.32
C TYR A 138 1.43 -11.83 9.91
N GLU A 139 1.11 -12.88 10.65
CA GLU A 139 -0.04 -13.78 10.38
C GLU A 139 -1.38 -13.03 10.43
N LYS A 140 -1.56 -12.13 11.40
CA LYS A 140 -2.77 -11.31 11.49
C LYS A 140 -2.95 -10.39 10.29
N LEU A 141 -1.84 -9.85 9.77
CA LEU A 141 -1.89 -9.00 8.58
C LEU A 141 -2.17 -9.81 7.31
N VAL A 142 -1.65 -11.04 7.20
CA VAL A 142 -2.00 -11.94 6.06
C VAL A 142 -3.50 -12.19 6.04
N ASP A 143 -4.08 -12.58 7.17
CA ASP A 143 -5.52 -12.84 7.30
C ASP A 143 -6.33 -11.58 7.00
N TRP A 144 -5.89 -10.43 7.52
CA TRP A 144 -6.58 -9.15 7.32
C TRP A 144 -6.58 -8.72 5.84
N TRP A 145 -5.45 -8.77 5.16
CA TRP A 145 -5.36 -8.42 3.74
C TRP A 145 -6.15 -9.37 2.85
N SER A 146 -6.15 -10.65 3.18
CA SER A 146 -6.96 -11.66 2.49
C SER A 146 -8.46 -11.34 2.61
N ALA A 147 -8.93 -11.04 3.83
CA ALA A 147 -10.33 -10.70 4.09
C ALA A 147 -10.77 -9.37 3.42
N HIS A 148 -9.83 -8.44 3.18
CA HIS A 148 -10.10 -7.14 2.58
C HIS A 148 -9.63 -7.03 1.12
N SER A 149 -9.54 -8.14 0.41
CA SER A 149 -9.11 -8.18 -0.99
C SER A 149 -10.14 -7.65 -1.99
N PHE A 150 -11.43 -7.64 -1.62
CA PHE A 150 -12.56 -7.27 -2.50
C PHE A 150 -12.54 -7.99 -3.86
N GLY A 151 -12.11 -9.27 -3.86
CA GLY A 151 -12.00 -10.09 -5.06
C GLY A 151 -10.79 -9.76 -5.96
N ARG A 152 -9.85 -8.96 -5.48
CA ARG A 152 -8.57 -8.69 -6.16
C ARG A 152 -7.50 -9.66 -5.66
N HIS A 153 -6.46 -9.83 -6.47
CA HIS A 153 -5.33 -10.67 -6.05
C HIS A 153 -4.53 -9.99 -4.93
N VAL A 154 -4.17 -10.77 -3.92
CA VAL A 154 -3.27 -10.36 -2.85
C VAL A 154 -2.01 -11.20 -2.92
N TYR A 155 -0.89 -10.55 -3.14
CA TYR A 155 0.44 -11.13 -3.01
C TYR A 155 1.08 -10.60 -1.74
N ILE A 156 2.01 -11.31 -1.14
CA ILE A 156 2.66 -10.85 0.09
C ILE A 156 4.12 -10.50 -0.18
N GLY A 157 4.46 -9.24 0.09
CA GLY A 157 5.85 -8.77 0.09
C GLY A 157 6.59 -9.24 1.34
N HIS A 158 7.62 -10.07 1.18
CA HIS A 158 8.44 -10.57 2.28
C HIS A 158 9.74 -9.78 2.44
N GLY A 159 10.09 -9.47 3.69
CA GLY A 159 11.33 -8.76 4.03
C GLY A 159 12.54 -9.69 4.12
N ILE A 160 12.93 -10.38 3.05
CA ILE A 160 14.03 -11.35 3.08
C ILE A 160 15.38 -10.73 3.54
N TYR A 161 15.61 -9.45 3.25
CA TYR A 161 16.81 -8.73 3.68
C TYR A 161 16.97 -8.71 5.21
N ARG A 162 15.87 -8.84 5.96
CA ARG A 162 15.86 -8.86 7.42
C ARG A 162 16.50 -10.12 8.00
N ALA A 163 16.67 -11.18 7.23
CA ALA A 163 17.38 -12.38 7.64
C ALA A 163 18.85 -12.11 8.03
N TYR A 164 19.42 -10.97 7.61
CA TYR A 164 20.76 -10.52 8.00
C TYR A 164 20.76 -9.58 9.21
N GLU A 165 19.59 -9.20 9.72
CA GLU A 165 19.50 -8.35 10.92
C GLU A 165 19.90 -9.13 12.18
N LYS A 166 20.39 -8.39 13.18
CA LYS A 166 20.81 -8.99 14.46
C LYS A 166 19.65 -9.39 15.38
N ASN A 167 18.42 -9.11 14.99
CA ASN A 167 17.21 -9.49 15.73
C ASN A 167 17.08 -11.01 15.82
N VAL A 168 16.81 -11.52 17.03
CA VAL A 168 16.73 -12.95 17.35
C VAL A 168 15.70 -13.67 16.47
N ASN A 169 14.54 -13.05 16.25
CA ASN A 169 13.45 -13.68 15.49
C ASN A 169 13.78 -13.82 14.00
N TRP A 170 14.55 -12.86 13.43
CA TRP A 170 15.00 -12.93 12.04
C TRP A 170 16.21 -13.85 11.83
N LYS A 171 16.89 -14.25 12.91
CA LYS A 171 17.94 -15.28 12.84
C LYS A 171 17.40 -16.70 12.81
N ASP A 172 16.13 -16.90 13.12
CA ASP A 172 15.49 -18.21 12.94
C ASP A 172 15.43 -18.56 11.45
N PRO A 173 16.12 -19.59 10.98
CA PRO A 173 16.11 -19.99 9.56
C PRO A 173 14.71 -20.41 9.09
N ASN A 174 13.79 -20.72 10.02
CA ASN A 174 12.43 -21.11 9.69
C ASN A 174 11.46 -19.91 9.57
N GLN A 175 11.88 -18.70 9.92
CA GLN A 175 11.00 -17.53 9.89
C GLN A 175 10.35 -17.34 8.51
N LEU A 176 11.14 -17.20 7.44
CA LEU A 176 10.62 -17.07 6.09
C LEU A 176 9.90 -18.32 5.56
N PRO A 177 10.43 -19.55 5.71
CA PRO A 177 9.69 -20.75 5.34
C PRO A 177 8.32 -20.86 6.01
N ASN A 178 8.21 -20.48 7.28
CA ASN A 178 6.94 -20.50 8.01
C ASN A 178 5.99 -19.40 7.52
N GLN A 179 6.48 -18.20 7.21
CA GLN A 179 5.69 -17.14 6.57
C GLN A 179 5.10 -17.62 5.24
N ILE A 180 5.89 -18.26 4.38
CA ILE A 180 5.42 -18.83 3.11
C ILE A 180 4.33 -19.88 3.34
N LYS A 181 4.48 -20.74 4.37
CA LYS A 181 3.45 -21.73 4.72
C LYS A 181 2.13 -21.08 5.17
N ILE A 182 2.20 -19.95 5.89
CA ILE A 182 0.99 -19.20 6.32
C ILE A 182 0.24 -18.68 5.10
N VAL A 183 0.94 -18.10 4.12
CA VAL A 183 0.31 -17.55 2.89
C VAL A 183 -0.32 -18.63 2.00
N ARG A 184 0.17 -19.86 2.08
CA ARG A 184 -0.30 -21.01 1.26
C ARG A 184 -1.44 -21.81 1.86
N LYS A 185 -1.94 -21.45 3.03
CA LYS A 185 -3.12 -22.05 3.66
C LYS A 185 -4.41 -21.48 3.09
#